data_10293375a1be2699062ec242fde349f7
#
_entry.id   10293375a1be2699062ec242fde349f7
#
_cell.length_a   1.000
_cell.length_b   1.000
_cell.length_c   1.000
_cell.angle_alpha   90.00
_cell.angle_beta   90.00
_cell.angle_gamma   90.00
#
_symmetry.space_group_name_H-M   'P 1'
#
loop_
_entity.id
_entity.type
_entity.pdbx_description
1 polymer ?
#
loop_
_entity_poly.entity_id
_entity_poly.type
_entity_poly.pdbx_seq_one_letter_code
_entity_poly.pdbx_strand_id
1 'polypeptide(L)'
;MEIFKNDLDYKILDLFHKGYTKINETEYFLEKKAENLIFFEEDKKYSISKNLRIYCYWNNKRIKTDRKINELEEELMKLILDGYVKIDNVEYEIYTAINGIQRLAIKRIVGEKLITKKYECDTGKLILISTKRNNRLHSFNGKPCMIRFKYRNKIVGNEKIDIKTLHCENGIVENYEGASEYNISVCGNNVISKSKKYYIDNKIINKNCYKIVKDFSENGINIEKFYEEKSKFNFDSKQMVKAIERFNEHYGREDKELEKLEILVNLEG
;
A
#
# COMPACT_ATOMS: atom_id res chain seq x y z
N MET A 1 -5.09 13.40 5.04
CA MET A 1 -4.18 12.64 4.14
C MET A 1 -4.45 13.13 2.73
N GLU A 2 -3.64 14.06 2.21
CA GLU A 2 -3.71 14.38 0.78
C GLU A 2 -3.25 13.14 0.01
N ILE A 3 -4.23 12.42 -0.49
CA ILE A 3 -4.00 11.38 -1.49
C ILE A 3 -3.68 12.17 -2.75
N PHE A 4 -2.42 12.19 -3.17
CA PHE A 4 -1.99 12.81 -4.41
C PHE A 4 -2.92 12.35 -5.54
N LYS A 5 -3.82 13.24 -5.93
CA LYS A 5 -4.68 13.04 -7.09
C LYS A 5 -3.87 13.48 -8.30
N ASN A 6 -3.10 12.58 -8.89
CA ASN A 6 -2.61 12.82 -10.23
C ASN A 6 -3.72 12.39 -11.20
N ASP A 7 -4.16 13.31 -12.02
CA ASP A 7 -5.22 13.08 -13.00
C ASP A 7 -4.88 11.91 -13.94
N LEU A 8 -3.62 11.78 -14.34
CA LEU A 8 -3.15 10.68 -15.20
C LEU A 8 -3.29 9.30 -14.54
N ASP A 9 -3.08 9.17 -13.21
CA ASP A 9 -3.25 7.90 -12.49
C ASP A 9 -4.66 7.34 -12.65
N TYR A 10 -5.68 8.23 -12.53
CA TYR A 10 -7.08 7.84 -12.69
C TYR A 10 -7.45 7.58 -14.14
N LYS A 11 -6.91 8.35 -15.07
CA LYS A 11 -7.14 8.16 -16.50
C LYS A 11 -6.58 6.83 -16.99
N ILE A 12 -5.37 6.45 -16.54
CA ILE A 12 -4.79 5.13 -16.83
C ILE A 12 -5.65 4.03 -16.17
N LEU A 13 -6.07 4.20 -14.90
CA LEU A 13 -6.95 3.24 -14.25
C LEU A 13 -8.27 3.09 -15.02
N ASP A 14 -8.89 4.18 -15.45
CA ASP A 14 -10.13 4.16 -16.22
C ASP A 14 -9.98 3.44 -17.56
N LEU A 15 -8.85 3.60 -18.26
CA LEU A 15 -8.56 2.89 -19.49
C LEU A 15 -8.61 1.37 -19.28
N PHE A 16 -8.02 0.86 -18.21
CA PHE A 16 -8.02 -0.57 -17.92
C PHE A 16 -9.32 -1.07 -17.27
N HIS A 17 -9.97 -0.24 -16.46
CA HIS A 17 -11.22 -0.58 -15.78
C HIS A 17 -12.41 -0.48 -16.72
N LYS A 18 -12.64 0.70 -17.29
CA LYS A 18 -13.80 1.00 -18.13
C LYS A 18 -13.60 0.62 -19.60
N GLY A 19 -12.34 0.44 -20.01
CA GLY A 19 -11.96 0.23 -21.41
C GLY A 19 -11.83 1.54 -22.20
N TYR A 20 -12.01 2.71 -21.57
CA TYR A 20 -11.83 4.02 -22.18
C TYR A 20 -11.41 5.09 -21.19
N THR A 21 -10.79 6.15 -21.70
CA THR A 21 -10.42 7.34 -20.93
C THR A 21 -10.23 8.55 -21.85
N LYS A 22 -10.25 9.77 -21.26
CA LYS A 22 -9.93 11.00 -21.98
C LYS A 22 -8.67 11.62 -21.40
N ILE A 23 -7.62 11.76 -22.21
CA ILE A 23 -6.35 12.40 -21.84
C ILE A 23 -6.06 13.52 -22.84
N ASN A 24 -5.83 14.74 -22.35
CA ASN A 24 -5.50 15.91 -23.19
C ASN A 24 -6.43 16.06 -24.42
N GLU A 25 -7.74 16.11 -24.21
CA GLU A 25 -8.80 16.22 -25.22
C GLU A 25 -8.98 14.99 -26.11
N THR A 26 -8.07 14.02 -26.12
CA THR A 26 -8.18 12.78 -26.91
C THR A 26 -8.86 11.69 -26.10
N GLU A 27 -9.86 11.04 -26.70
CA GLU A 27 -10.53 9.88 -26.11
C GLU A 27 -9.84 8.60 -26.60
N TYR A 28 -9.35 7.81 -25.64
CA TYR A 28 -8.68 6.53 -25.88
C TYR A 28 -9.57 5.38 -25.45
N PHE A 29 -9.57 4.31 -26.26
CA PHE A 29 -10.31 3.07 -26.02
C PHE A 29 -9.34 1.90 -26.10
N LEU A 30 -9.44 0.99 -25.12
CA LEU A 30 -8.66 -0.24 -25.07
C LEU A 30 -9.45 -1.41 -25.64
N GLU A 31 -9.03 -1.94 -26.77
CA GLU A 31 -9.54 -3.20 -27.31
C GLU A 31 -8.76 -4.37 -26.70
N LYS A 32 -9.16 -4.82 -25.50
CA LYS A 32 -8.41 -5.79 -24.67
C LYS A 32 -8.03 -7.08 -25.40
N LYS A 33 -8.92 -7.63 -26.24
CA LYS A 33 -8.66 -8.91 -26.96
C LYS A 33 -7.59 -8.80 -28.04
N ALA A 34 -7.53 -7.65 -28.73
CA ALA A 34 -6.58 -7.40 -29.81
C ALA A 34 -5.34 -6.63 -29.34
N GLU A 35 -5.32 -6.18 -28.07
CA GLU A 35 -4.27 -5.34 -27.50
C GLU A 35 -4.04 -4.07 -28.32
N ASN A 36 -5.12 -3.49 -28.85
CA ASN A 36 -5.06 -2.27 -29.64
C ASN A 36 -5.49 -1.07 -28.77
N LEU A 37 -4.80 0.05 -28.96
CA LEU A 37 -5.25 1.36 -28.49
C LEU A 37 -5.97 2.08 -29.63
N ILE A 38 -7.21 2.46 -29.38
CA ILE A 38 -8.06 3.15 -30.36
C ILE A 38 -8.30 4.57 -29.88
N PHE A 39 -8.27 5.53 -30.78
CA PHE A 39 -8.64 6.92 -30.48
C PHE A 39 -9.25 7.61 -31.69
N PHE A 40 -9.88 8.75 -31.49
CA PHE A 40 -10.55 9.53 -32.52
C PHE A 40 -9.95 10.94 -32.55
N GLU A 41 -9.63 11.40 -33.76
CA GLU A 41 -9.24 12.79 -34.04
C GLU A 41 -10.12 13.25 -35.22
N GLU A 42 -10.87 14.34 -35.02
CA GLU A 42 -11.89 14.79 -35.96
C GLU A 42 -12.90 13.64 -36.27
N ASP A 43 -13.12 13.36 -37.58
CA ASP A 43 -14.02 12.28 -38.02
C ASP A 43 -13.28 10.96 -38.30
N LYS A 44 -12.03 10.84 -37.91
CA LYS A 44 -11.18 9.69 -38.18
C LYS A 44 -10.97 8.84 -36.96
N LYS A 45 -11.10 7.52 -37.13
CA LYS A 45 -10.72 6.53 -36.14
C LYS A 45 -9.27 6.10 -36.35
N TYR A 46 -8.47 6.16 -35.33
CA TYR A 46 -7.10 5.64 -35.31
C TYR A 46 -7.03 4.39 -34.44
N SER A 47 -6.18 3.44 -34.84
CA SER A 47 -5.90 2.24 -34.08
C SER A 47 -4.40 1.97 -34.08
N ILE A 48 -3.80 1.85 -32.92
CA ILE A 48 -2.40 1.43 -32.75
C ILE A 48 -2.42 -0.04 -32.37
N SER A 49 -1.78 -0.86 -33.23
CA SER A 49 -1.68 -2.31 -33.00
C SER A 49 -0.49 -2.66 -32.11
N LYS A 50 -0.45 -3.91 -31.66
CA LYS A 50 0.66 -4.48 -30.88
C LYS A 50 2.05 -4.37 -31.54
N ASN A 51 2.14 -4.17 -32.83
CA ASN A 51 3.40 -3.94 -33.55
C ASN A 51 3.74 -2.46 -33.66
N LEU A 52 3.11 -1.59 -32.86
CA LEU A 52 3.25 -0.13 -32.88
C LEU A 52 2.99 0.47 -34.28
N ARG A 53 2.06 -0.12 -35.02
CA ARG A 53 1.61 0.40 -36.31
C ARG A 53 0.31 1.16 -36.12
N ILE A 54 0.27 2.39 -36.61
CA ILE A 54 -0.95 3.20 -36.62
C ILE A 54 -1.75 2.95 -37.91
N TYR A 55 -3.03 2.74 -37.72
CA TYR A 55 -3.99 2.58 -38.80
C TYR A 55 -5.05 3.67 -38.67
N CYS A 56 -5.40 4.29 -39.82
CA CYS A 56 -6.45 5.31 -39.84
C CYS A 56 -7.65 4.77 -40.62
N TYR A 57 -8.84 5.06 -40.12
CA TYR A 57 -10.11 4.67 -40.75
C TYR A 57 -11.03 5.89 -40.87
N TRP A 58 -11.64 6.05 -42.04
CA TRP A 58 -12.69 7.04 -42.30
C TRP A 58 -13.89 6.32 -42.92
N ASN A 59 -15.07 6.52 -42.37
CA ASN A 59 -16.29 5.79 -42.79
C ASN A 59 -16.05 4.27 -42.83
N ASN A 60 -15.38 3.70 -41.82
CA ASN A 60 -15.01 2.29 -41.70
C ASN A 60 -14.09 1.76 -42.84
N LYS A 61 -13.54 2.62 -43.69
CA LYS A 61 -12.55 2.24 -44.68
C LYS A 61 -11.16 2.66 -44.24
N ARG A 62 -10.20 1.75 -44.35
CA ARG A 62 -8.81 2.05 -44.06
C ARG A 62 -8.25 3.03 -45.09
N ILE A 63 -7.64 4.12 -44.61
CA ILE A 63 -7.00 5.14 -45.44
C ILE A 63 -5.52 5.28 -45.07
N LYS A 64 -4.74 5.89 -45.97
CA LYS A 64 -3.36 6.27 -45.73
C LYS A 64 -3.33 7.38 -44.67
N THR A 65 -2.32 7.33 -43.80
CA THR A 65 -2.11 8.38 -42.79
C THR A 65 -0.61 8.64 -42.62
N ASP A 66 -0.26 9.90 -42.44
CA ASP A 66 1.09 10.36 -42.04
C ASP A 66 1.17 10.65 -40.54
N ARG A 67 0.08 10.41 -39.80
CA ARG A 67 -0.02 10.53 -38.35
C ARG A 67 0.97 9.57 -37.72
N LYS A 68 1.85 10.12 -36.85
CA LYS A 68 2.80 9.34 -36.06
C LYS A 68 2.25 9.10 -34.67
N ILE A 69 2.66 8.01 -34.06
CA ILE A 69 2.40 7.70 -32.64
C ILE A 69 3.14 8.76 -31.81
N ASN A 70 2.46 9.40 -30.87
CA ASN A 70 3.09 10.33 -29.93
C ASN A 70 3.67 9.58 -28.71
N GLU A 71 4.47 10.28 -27.90
CA GLU A 71 5.14 9.70 -26.75
C GLU A 71 4.16 9.03 -25.75
N LEU A 72 3.06 9.71 -25.41
CA LEU A 72 2.05 9.16 -24.51
C LEU A 72 1.40 7.89 -25.07
N GLU A 73 1.07 7.89 -26.33
CA GLU A 73 0.47 6.72 -27.01
C GLU A 73 1.44 5.54 -27.04
N GLU A 74 2.73 5.81 -27.26
CA GLU A 74 3.77 4.78 -27.21
C GLU A 74 3.90 4.20 -25.79
N GLU A 75 3.87 5.05 -24.78
CA GLU A 75 3.93 4.63 -23.37
C GLU A 75 2.68 3.84 -22.94
N LEU A 76 1.49 4.27 -23.36
CA LEU A 76 0.26 3.51 -23.13
C LEU A 76 0.31 2.14 -23.82
N MET A 77 0.84 2.07 -25.03
CA MET A 77 1.04 0.80 -25.73
C MET A 77 2.05 -0.11 -25.04
N LYS A 78 3.17 0.42 -24.54
CA LYS A 78 4.11 -0.34 -23.70
C LYS A 78 3.43 -0.91 -22.46
N LEU A 79 2.61 -0.11 -21.79
CA LEU A 79 1.87 -0.58 -20.62
C LEU A 79 0.88 -1.69 -20.98
N ILE A 80 0.22 -1.60 -22.13
CA ILE A 80 -0.72 -2.62 -22.62
C ILE A 80 0.02 -3.93 -22.96
N LEU A 81 1.15 -3.85 -23.65
CA LEU A 81 1.87 -5.00 -24.21
C LEU A 81 2.82 -5.65 -23.21
N ASP A 82 3.63 -4.83 -22.53
CA ASP A 82 4.70 -5.28 -21.66
C ASP A 82 4.27 -5.32 -20.18
N GLY A 83 3.11 -4.73 -19.87
CA GLY A 83 2.61 -4.62 -18.50
C GLY A 83 3.36 -3.61 -17.64
N TYR A 84 4.29 -2.84 -18.20
CA TYR A 84 5.10 -1.87 -17.45
C TYR A 84 5.46 -0.66 -18.29
N VAL A 85 5.39 0.52 -17.64
CA VAL A 85 5.90 1.76 -18.20
C VAL A 85 6.27 2.76 -17.09
N LYS A 86 7.15 3.68 -17.40
CA LYS A 86 7.48 4.81 -16.52
C LYS A 86 7.18 6.13 -17.23
N ILE A 87 6.21 6.89 -16.71
CA ILE A 87 5.76 8.20 -17.21
C ILE A 87 6.01 9.23 -16.10
N ASP A 88 6.71 10.32 -16.37
CA ASP A 88 6.97 11.41 -15.41
C ASP A 88 7.45 10.94 -14.02
N ASN A 89 8.41 10.04 -13.97
CA ASN A 89 8.92 9.43 -12.73
C ASN A 89 7.89 8.61 -11.91
N VAL A 90 6.76 8.27 -12.51
CA VAL A 90 5.76 7.35 -11.96
C VAL A 90 5.85 6.03 -12.71
N GLU A 91 5.97 4.94 -12.00
CA GLU A 91 5.95 3.59 -12.57
C GLU A 91 4.53 3.04 -12.53
N TYR A 92 4.06 2.56 -13.67
CA TYR A 92 2.79 1.87 -13.84
C TYR A 92 3.08 0.41 -14.22
N GLU A 93 2.49 -0.52 -13.48
CA GLU A 93 2.68 -1.95 -13.70
C GLU A 93 1.35 -2.67 -13.68
N ILE A 94 1.03 -3.39 -14.75
CA ILE A 94 -0.13 -4.26 -14.86
C ILE A 94 0.31 -5.70 -14.75
N TYR A 95 -0.31 -6.44 -13.84
CA TYR A 95 0.00 -7.83 -13.63
C TYR A 95 -1.25 -8.62 -13.23
N THR A 96 -1.21 -9.92 -13.53
CA THR A 96 -2.26 -10.83 -13.09
C THR A 96 -1.88 -11.44 -11.74
N ALA A 97 -2.75 -11.28 -10.75
CA ALA A 97 -2.57 -11.89 -9.45
C ALA A 97 -2.84 -13.40 -9.50
N ILE A 98 -2.41 -14.13 -8.46
CA ILE A 98 -2.57 -15.60 -8.36
C ILE A 98 -4.02 -16.05 -8.56
N ASN A 99 -4.99 -15.24 -8.17
CA ASN A 99 -6.42 -15.49 -8.34
C ASN A 99 -6.98 -15.10 -9.73
N GLY A 100 -6.13 -14.82 -10.71
CA GLY A 100 -6.51 -14.45 -12.08
C GLY A 100 -6.97 -12.99 -12.25
N ILE A 101 -7.06 -12.21 -11.18
CA ILE A 101 -7.51 -10.80 -11.24
C ILE A 101 -6.37 -9.92 -11.74
N GLN A 102 -6.65 -9.11 -12.77
CA GLN A 102 -5.72 -8.12 -13.28
C GLN A 102 -5.65 -6.91 -12.34
N ARG A 103 -4.44 -6.46 -12.04
CA ARG A 103 -4.16 -5.34 -11.13
C ARG A 103 -3.25 -4.30 -11.76
N LEU A 104 -3.52 -3.04 -11.45
CA LEU A 104 -2.64 -1.91 -11.75
C LEU A 104 -1.92 -1.50 -10.47
N ALA A 105 -0.60 -1.51 -10.47
CA ALA A 105 0.23 -0.91 -9.44
C ALA A 105 0.81 0.41 -9.94
N ILE A 106 0.65 1.47 -9.14
CA ILE A 106 1.20 2.80 -9.40
C ILE A 106 2.23 3.07 -8.31
N LYS A 107 3.51 3.26 -8.71
CA LYS A 107 4.63 3.47 -7.81
C LYS A 107 5.22 4.86 -8.02
N ARG A 108 5.40 5.60 -6.94
CA ARG A 108 5.94 6.96 -6.98
C ARG A 108 6.96 7.16 -5.87
N ILE A 109 8.09 7.80 -6.21
CA ILE A 109 9.09 8.20 -5.24
C ILE A 109 8.82 9.66 -4.83
N VAL A 110 8.72 9.91 -3.53
CA VAL A 110 8.57 11.26 -2.95
C VAL A 110 9.59 11.40 -1.82
N GLY A 111 10.70 12.10 -2.09
CA GLY A 111 11.86 12.11 -1.22
C GLY A 111 12.40 10.69 -1.03
N GLU A 112 12.53 10.23 0.22
CA GLU A 112 13.00 8.87 0.55
C GLU A 112 11.89 7.80 0.53
N LYS A 113 10.64 8.20 0.24
CA LYS A 113 9.46 7.32 0.32
C LYS A 113 9.12 6.76 -1.05
N LEU A 114 9.08 5.43 -1.15
CA LEU A 114 8.41 4.75 -2.26
C LEU A 114 6.96 4.48 -1.86
N ILE A 115 6.04 5.18 -2.51
CA ILE A 115 4.60 5.02 -2.31
C ILE A 115 4.06 4.12 -3.42
N THR A 116 3.38 3.04 -3.06
CA THR A 116 2.71 2.14 -4.02
C THR A 116 1.23 2.11 -3.73
N LYS A 117 0.41 2.34 -4.76
CA LYS A 117 -1.04 2.10 -4.77
C LYS A 117 -1.34 0.94 -5.70
N LYS A 118 -2.26 0.06 -5.31
CA LYS A 118 -2.70 -1.06 -6.15
C LYS A 118 -4.21 -1.05 -6.30
N TYR A 119 -4.67 -1.22 -7.52
CA TYR A 119 -6.08 -1.25 -7.90
C TYR A 119 -6.42 -2.57 -8.58
N GLU A 120 -7.66 -3.03 -8.46
CA GLU A 120 -8.21 -4.08 -9.30
C GLU A 120 -8.73 -3.45 -10.60
N CYS A 121 -8.26 -3.92 -11.75
CA CYS A 121 -8.66 -3.35 -13.04
C CYS A 121 -10.15 -3.58 -13.33
N ASP A 122 -10.69 -4.74 -12.96
CA ASP A 122 -12.10 -5.07 -13.25
C ASP A 122 -13.09 -4.22 -12.47
N THR A 123 -12.74 -3.79 -11.27
CA THR A 123 -13.64 -3.04 -10.37
C THR A 123 -13.25 -1.58 -10.19
N GLY A 124 -12.04 -1.19 -10.64
CA GLY A 124 -11.45 0.13 -10.38
C GLY A 124 -11.13 0.39 -8.89
N LYS A 125 -11.27 -0.62 -8.01
CA LYS A 125 -11.17 -0.44 -6.57
C LYS A 125 -9.72 -0.43 -6.08
N LEU A 126 -9.40 0.52 -5.21
CA LEU A 126 -8.14 0.56 -4.49
C LEU A 126 -8.07 -0.58 -3.47
N ILE A 127 -7.06 -1.45 -3.57
CA ILE A 127 -6.91 -2.62 -2.69
C ILE A 127 -5.72 -2.51 -1.73
N LEU A 128 -4.73 -1.67 -2.06
CA LEU A 128 -3.53 -1.52 -1.23
C LEU A 128 -2.93 -0.12 -1.39
N ILE A 129 -2.52 0.46 -0.27
CA ILE A 129 -1.54 1.56 -0.23
C ILE A 129 -0.38 1.06 0.63
N SER A 130 0.85 1.24 0.18
CA SER A 130 2.03 0.95 1.00
C SER A 130 3.11 1.99 0.83
N THR A 131 3.87 2.22 1.89
CA THR A 131 5.04 3.09 1.91
C THR A 131 6.26 2.30 2.32
N LYS A 132 7.39 2.56 1.64
CA LYS A 132 8.66 1.90 1.88
C LYS A 132 9.79 2.91 1.98
N ARG A 133 10.81 2.57 2.76
CA ARG A 133 12.14 3.18 2.78
C ARG A 133 13.14 2.05 2.48
N ASN A 134 14.07 2.27 1.55
CA ASN A 134 15.08 1.26 1.18
C ASN A 134 14.45 -0.13 0.90
N ASN A 135 13.35 -0.17 0.13
CA ASN A 135 12.58 -1.36 -0.21
C ASN A 135 11.90 -2.10 0.97
N ARG A 136 11.98 -1.59 2.20
CA ARG A 136 11.30 -2.15 3.38
C ARG A 136 10.09 -1.31 3.74
N LEU A 137 9.01 -1.94 4.21
CA LEU A 137 7.83 -1.24 4.72
C LEU A 137 8.26 -0.32 5.87
N HIS A 138 7.84 0.95 5.81
CA HIS A 138 8.19 1.95 6.81
C HIS A 138 7.05 2.95 7.01
N SER A 139 6.73 3.21 8.27
CA SER A 139 5.78 4.23 8.69
C SER A 139 6.45 5.59 8.72
N PHE A 140 5.80 6.61 8.16
CA PHE A 140 6.31 7.97 8.15
C PHE A 140 5.34 8.88 8.89
N ASN A 141 5.86 9.66 9.82
CA ASN A 141 5.08 10.66 10.59
C ASN A 141 3.82 10.02 11.22
N GLY A 142 3.97 8.88 11.88
CA GLY A 142 2.88 8.17 12.56
C GLY A 142 1.82 7.57 11.62
N LYS A 143 1.97 7.69 10.27
CA LYS A 143 1.04 7.11 9.31
C LYS A 143 1.37 5.63 9.06
N PRO A 144 0.35 4.77 8.84
CA PRO A 144 0.59 3.36 8.55
C PRO A 144 1.49 3.17 7.33
N CYS A 145 2.37 2.17 7.40
CA CYS A 145 3.19 1.75 6.27
C CYS A 145 2.38 0.96 5.22
N MET A 146 1.24 0.41 5.62
CA MET A 146 0.35 -0.34 4.73
C MET A 146 -1.10 -0.13 5.13
N ILE A 147 -1.96 0.09 4.13
CA ILE A 147 -3.41 0.07 4.25
C ILE A 147 -3.93 -0.90 3.19
N ARG A 148 -4.60 -1.96 3.61
CA ARG A 148 -5.21 -2.96 2.71
C ARG A 148 -6.71 -2.86 2.81
N PHE A 149 -7.39 -2.86 1.66
CA PHE A 149 -8.83 -2.90 1.54
C PHE A 149 -9.23 -4.26 0.98
N LYS A 150 -10.22 -4.90 1.62
CA LYS A 150 -10.83 -6.14 1.15
C LYS A 150 -12.34 -5.91 1.03
N TYR A 151 -12.79 -5.86 -0.19
CA TYR A 151 -14.21 -5.72 -0.52
C TYR A 151 -14.87 -7.09 -0.43
N ARG A 152 -16.00 -7.16 0.26
CA ARG A 152 -16.81 -8.38 0.39
C ARG A 152 -18.18 -8.18 -0.25
N ASN A 153 -18.89 -9.27 -0.48
CA ASN A 153 -20.23 -9.24 -1.04
C ASN A 153 -21.15 -8.29 -0.26
N LYS A 154 -22.08 -7.68 -0.96
CA LYS A 154 -23.08 -6.79 -0.38
C LYS A 154 -23.88 -7.49 0.70
N ILE A 155 -24.03 -6.85 1.86
CA ILE A 155 -24.94 -7.23 2.92
C ILE A 155 -26.07 -6.21 2.91
N VAL A 156 -27.30 -6.65 2.64
CA VAL A 156 -28.50 -5.78 2.59
C VAL A 156 -28.25 -4.54 1.72
N GLY A 157 -27.76 -4.76 0.47
CA GLY A 157 -27.54 -3.67 -0.50
C GLY A 157 -26.26 -2.84 -0.31
N ASN A 158 -25.58 -2.95 0.82
CA ASN A 158 -24.34 -2.22 1.10
C ASN A 158 -23.10 -3.12 0.96
N GLU A 159 -22.04 -2.56 0.38
CA GLU A 159 -20.76 -3.28 0.31
C GLU A 159 -20.08 -3.28 1.69
N LYS A 160 -19.61 -4.46 2.09
CA LYS A 160 -18.76 -4.59 3.27
C LYS A 160 -17.29 -4.42 2.87
N ILE A 161 -16.58 -3.54 3.57
CA ILE A 161 -15.16 -3.28 3.36
C ILE A 161 -14.41 -3.61 4.66
N ASP A 162 -13.47 -4.55 4.58
CA ASP A 162 -12.52 -4.78 5.66
C ASP A 162 -11.26 -3.97 5.36
N ILE A 163 -10.87 -3.10 6.28
CA ILE A 163 -9.70 -2.23 6.20
C ILE A 163 -8.69 -2.71 7.23
N LYS A 164 -7.51 -3.10 6.77
CA LYS A 164 -6.38 -3.44 7.63
C LYS A 164 -5.29 -2.37 7.46
N THR A 165 -4.87 -1.77 8.57
CA THR A 165 -3.70 -0.89 8.60
C THR A 165 -2.57 -1.55 9.36
N LEU A 166 -1.34 -1.28 8.95
CA LEU A 166 -0.14 -1.81 9.57
C LEU A 166 0.89 -0.70 9.75
N HIS A 167 1.52 -0.66 10.91
CA HIS A 167 2.67 0.18 11.20
C HIS A 167 3.92 -0.67 11.23
N CYS A 168 4.98 -0.20 10.57
CA CYS A 168 6.26 -0.88 10.52
C CYS A 168 7.41 0.12 10.61
N GLU A 169 8.51 -0.30 11.21
CA GLU A 169 9.77 0.40 11.10
C GLU A 169 10.81 -0.50 10.41
N ASN A 170 11.33 -0.03 9.27
CA ASN A 170 12.30 -0.75 8.43
C ASN A 170 11.93 -2.24 8.14
N GLY A 171 10.65 -2.51 7.94
CA GLY A 171 10.12 -3.85 7.66
C GLY A 171 9.70 -4.64 8.90
N ILE A 172 9.95 -4.14 10.09
CA ILE A 172 9.55 -4.77 11.36
C ILE A 172 8.18 -4.22 11.76
N VAL A 173 7.24 -5.10 12.08
CA VAL A 173 5.90 -4.71 12.52
C VAL A 173 5.96 -4.28 13.97
N GLU A 174 5.89 -2.98 14.19
CA GLU A 174 5.89 -2.35 15.51
C GLU A 174 5.31 -0.93 15.43
N ASN A 175 4.88 -0.40 16.56
CA ASN A 175 4.42 0.98 16.70
C ASN A 175 4.60 1.43 18.15
N TYR A 176 5.43 2.42 18.34
CA TYR A 176 5.76 2.95 19.67
C TYR A 176 4.67 3.88 20.21
N GLU A 177 3.80 4.41 19.35
CA GLU A 177 2.73 5.33 19.74
C GLU A 177 1.36 4.65 19.95
N GLY A 178 1.24 3.38 19.67
CA GLY A 178 -0.03 2.68 19.81
C GLY A 178 -0.08 1.28 19.22
N ALA A 179 -1.25 0.83 18.82
CA ALA A 179 -1.38 -0.47 18.17
C ALA A 179 -0.67 -0.48 16.81
N SER A 180 0.02 -1.57 16.50
CA SER A 180 0.74 -1.72 15.24
C SER A 180 -0.18 -2.18 14.10
N GLU A 181 -1.26 -2.88 14.43
CA GLU A 181 -2.27 -3.34 13.47
C GLU A 181 -3.66 -2.91 13.91
N TYR A 182 -4.42 -2.32 12.98
CA TYR A 182 -5.84 -2.05 13.16
C TYR A 182 -6.61 -2.76 12.06
N ASN A 183 -7.69 -3.44 12.45
CA ASN A 183 -8.66 -3.99 11.52
C ASN A 183 -10.02 -3.34 11.79
N ILE A 184 -10.64 -2.84 10.74
CA ILE A 184 -11.94 -2.17 10.79
C ILE A 184 -12.80 -2.77 9.69
N SER A 185 -14.01 -3.20 10.03
CA SER A 185 -15.01 -3.59 9.04
C SER A 185 -16.10 -2.52 8.98
N VAL A 186 -16.41 -2.07 7.77
CA VAL A 186 -17.40 -1.03 7.49
C VAL A 186 -18.46 -1.60 6.54
N CYS A 187 -19.73 -1.24 6.75
CA CYS A 187 -20.83 -1.54 5.83
C CYS A 187 -21.66 -0.26 5.64
N GLY A 188 -21.64 0.30 4.41
CA GLY A 188 -22.13 1.65 4.19
C GLY A 188 -21.36 2.65 5.07
N ASN A 189 -22.09 3.47 5.84
CA ASN A 189 -21.49 4.45 6.76
C ASN A 189 -21.25 3.90 8.18
N ASN A 190 -21.55 2.62 8.44
CA ASN A 190 -21.48 2.04 9.77
C ASN A 190 -20.22 1.20 9.96
N VAL A 191 -19.55 1.41 11.09
CA VAL A 191 -18.47 0.54 11.53
C VAL A 191 -19.08 -0.67 12.24
N ILE A 192 -18.86 -1.88 11.67
CA ILE A 192 -19.42 -3.15 12.19
C ILE A 192 -18.50 -3.75 13.26
N SER A 193 -17.19 -3.67 13.04
CA SER A 193 -16.22 -4.24 13.97
C SER A 193 -14.91 -3.45 13.95
N LYS A 194 -14.22 -3.46 15.10
CA LYS A 194 -12.86 -2.91 15.25
C LYS A 194 -12.03 -3.88 16.07
N SER A 195 -10.80 -4.13 15.65
CA SER A 195 -9.80 -4.84 16.45
C SER A 195 -8.44 -4.16 16.37
N LYS A 196 -7.65 -4.32 17.42
CA LYS A 196 -6.30 -3.76 17.54
C LYS A 196 -5.36 -4.86 17.96
N LYS A 197 -4.16 -4.86 17.37
CA LYS A 197 -3.08 -5.74 17.80
C LYS A 197 -1.82 -4.93 18.04
N TYR A 198 -1.08 -5.30 19.03
CA TYR A 198 0.18 -4.69 19.38
C TYR A 198 1.30 -5.64 19.01
N TYR A 199 2.36 -5.12 18.41
CA TYR A 199 3.53 -5.88 18.03
C TYR A 199 4.78 -5.15 18.47
N ILE A 200 5.77 -5.90 18.86
CA ILE A 200 7.15 -5.47 19.04
C ILE A 200 8.00 -6.53 18.38
N ASP A 201 8.94 -6.11 17.52
CA ASP A 201 9.81 -6.99 16.76
C ASP A 201 9.06 -8.14 16.05
N ASN A 202 7.99 -7.79 15.33
CA ASN A 202 7.09 -8.72 14.63
C ASN A 202 6.32 -9.71 15.54
N LYS A 203 6.45 -9.63 16.85
CA LYS A 203 5.76 -10.52 17.80
C LYS A 203 4.53 -9.84 18.36
N ILE A 204 3.41 -10.55 18.36
CA ILE A 204 2.16 -10.10 18.99
C ILE A 204 2.35 -10.05 20.51
N ILE A 205 1.98 -8.92 21.10
CA ILE A 205 1.90 -8.74 22.55
C ILE A 205 0.49 -8.36 22.97
N ASN A 206 0.14 -8.63 24.23
CA ASN A 206 -1.12 -8.12 24.73
C ASN A 206 -1.03 -6.63 25.05
N LYS A 207 -2.19 -5.96 25.15
CA LYS A 207 -2.26 -4.51 25.40
C LYS A 207 -1.61 -4.13 26.74
N ASN A 208 -1.66 -4.99 27.73
CA ASN A 208 -1.07 -4.71 29.06
C ASN A 208 0.44 -4.74 28.99
N CYS A 209 1.03 -5.77 28.34
CA CYS A 209 2.48 -5.79 28.09
C CYS A 209 2.94 -4.54 27.33
N TYR A 210 2.23 -4.15 26.28
CA TYR A 210 2.55 -2.91 25.56
C TYR A 210 2.57 -1.69 26.47
N LYS A 211 1.57 -1.53 27.35
CA LYS A 211 1.51 -0.42 28.29
C LYS A 211 2.66 -0.44 29.30
N ILE A 212 3.03 -1.63 29.80
CA ILE A 212 4.13 -1.79 30.76
C ILE A 212 5.46 -1.44 30.10
N VAL A 213 5.73 -1.95 28.88
CA VAL A 213 6.93 -1.61 28.11
C VAL A 213 7.03 -0.10 27.90
N LYS A 214 5.94 0.54 27.48
CA LYS A 214 5.88 1.97 27.27
C LYS A 214 6.12 2.75 28.58
N ASP A 215 5.49 2.34 29.66
CA ASP A 215 5.65 2.96 31.00
C ASP A 215 7.10 2.89 31.48
N PHE A 216 7.73 1.74 31.39
CA PHE A 216 9.13 1.58 31.74
C PHE A 216 10.07 2.43 30.88
N SER A 217 9.80 2.51 29.58
CA SER A 217 10.58 3.39 28.71
C SER A 217 10.35 4.88 29.00
N GLU A 218 9.15 5.30 29.40
CA GLU A 218 8.83 6.70 29.65
C GLU A 218 9.27 7.19 31.04
N ASN A 219 9.14 6.33 32.05
CA ASN A 219 9.31 6.68 33.47
C ASN A 219 10.55 6.05 34.11
N GLY A 220 11.33 5.29 33.35
CA GLY A 220 12.46 4.50 33.86
C GLY A 220 12.02 3.13 34.37
N ILE A 221 12.97 2.21 34.41
CA ILE A 221 12.76 0.84 34.87
C ILE A 221 12.76 0.80 36.39
N ASN A 222 11.71 0.22 36.94
CA ASN A 222 11.67 -0.22 38.32
C ASN A 222 11.73 -1.76 38.34
N ILE A 223 12.83 -2.32 38.84
CA ILE A 223 13.10 -3.77 38.83
C ILE A 223 12.06 -4.53 39.67
N GLU A 224 11.68 -4.02 40.84
CA GLU A 224 10.67 -4.65 41.70
C GLU A 224 9.31 -4.72 40.94
N LYS A 225 8.89 -3.58 40.38
CA LYS A 225 7.67 -3.52 39.57
C LYS A 225 7.71 -4.44 38.37
N PHE A 226 8.87 -4.60 37.74
CA PHE A 226 9.02 -5.54 36.60
C PHE A 226 8.66 -6.98 37.03
N TYR A 227 9.20 -7.44 38.17
CA TYR A 227 8.93 -8.76 38.69
C TYR A 227 7.49 -8.93 39.21
N GLU A 228 6.88 -7.90 39.77
CA GLU A 228 5.47 -7.91 40.16
C GLU A 228 4.54 -8.04 38.92
N GLU A 229 4.88 -7.34 37.85
CA GLU A 229 4.08 -7.36 36.60
C GLU A 229 4.36 -8.57 35.73
N LYS A 230 5.44 -9.34 35.99
CA LYS A 230 5.92 -10.47 35.15
C LYS A 230 4.83 -11.50 34.85
N SER A 231 3.93 -11.78 35.77
CA SER A 231 2.82 -12.71 35.58
C SER A 231 1.78 -12.25 34.54
N LYS A 232 1.77 -10.96 34.20
CA LYS A 232 0.87 -10.36 33.21
C LYS A 232 1.45 -10.39 31.78
N PHE A 233 2.74 -10.77 31.65
CA PHE A 233 3.40 -10.83 30.37
C PHE A 233 2.94 -12.05 29.59
N ASN A 234 2.70 -11.89 28.29
CA ASN A 234 2.62 -12.99 27.34
C ASN A 234 3.95 -13.18 26.59
N PHE A 235 5.00 -12.53 27.07
CA PHE A 235 6.39 -12.66 26.70
C PHE A 235 7.17 -13.26 27.86
N ASP A 236 8.29 -13.92 27.57
CA ASP A 236 9.28 -14.18 28.58
C ASP A 236 10.03 -12.89 28.99
N SER A 237 10.72 -12.93 30.12
CA SER A 237 11.42 -11.77 30.67
C SER A 237 12.46 -11.21 29.70
N LYS A 238 13.20 -12.06 28.95
CA LYS A 238 14.20 -11.64 27.97
C LYS A 238 13.56 -10.87 26.81
N GLN A 239 12.40 -11.31 26.36
CA GLN A 239 11.65 -10.61 25.31
C GLN A 239 11.10 -9.26 25.79
N MET A 240 10.72 -9.15 27.06
CA MET A 240 10.27 -7.88 27.65
C MET A 240 11.42 -6.89 27.77
N VAL A 241 12.61 -7.32 28.24
CA VAL A 241 13.81 -6.47 28.30
C VAL A 241 14.15 -5.93 26.92
N LYS A 242 14.21 -6.80 25.92
CA LYS A 242 14.48 -6.39 24.54
C LYS A 242 13.42 -5.43 23.99
N ALA A 243 12.16 -5.58 24.38
CA ALA A 243 11.10 -4.66 24.00
C ALA A 243 11.29 -3.26 24.61
N ILE A 244 11.69 -3.18 25.88
CA ILE A 244 11.99 -1.91 26.55
C ILE A 244 13.21 -1.24 25.90
N GLU A 245 14.27 -2.00 25.63
CA GLU A 245 15.46 -1.53 24.92
C GLU A 245 15.09 -0.85 23.60
N ARG A 246 14.29 -1.51 22.74
CA ARG A 246 13.83 -0.95 21.47
C ARG A 246 13.01 0.33 21.63
N PHE A 247 12.16 0.43 22.65
CA PHE A 247 11.44 1.65 22.96
C PHE A 247 12.39 2.76 23.38
N ASN A 248 13.39 2.45 24.21
CA ASN A 248 14.40 3.42 24.64
C ASN A 248 15.22 3.91 23.46
N GLU A 249 15.69 3.01 22.60
CA GLU A 249 16.40 3.38 21.36
C GLU A 249 15.56 4.30 20.47
N HIS A 250 14.28 3.96 20.25
CA HIS A 250 13.37 4.77 19.42
C HIS A 250 13.22 6.20 19.94
N TYR A 251 13.15 6.38 21.27
CA TYR A 251 13.02 7.68 21.90
C TYR A 251 14.36 8.33 22.27
N GLY A 252 15.49 7.70 21.95
CA GLY A 252 16.82 8.19 22.32
C GLY A 252 17.03 8.28 23.82
N ARG A 253 16.51 7.33 24.59
CA ARG A 253 16.59 7.28 26.05
C ARG A 253 17.66 6.27 26.47
N GLU A 254 18.42 6.65 27.50
CA GLU A 254 19.34 5.76 28.20
C GLU A 254 18.75 5.44 29.57
N ASP A 255 18.77 4.17 29.98
CA ASP A 255 18.31 3.72 31.28
C ASP A 255 19.31 2.73 31.86
N LYS A 256 20.04 3.18 32.92
CA LYS A 256 21.04 2.35 33.60
C LYS A 256 20.46 1.14 34.32
N GLU A 257 19.18 1.18 34.68
CA GLU A 257 18.51 0.05 35.31
C GLU A 257 18.19 -1.05 34.29
N LEU A 258 18.16 -0.71 32.97
CA LEU A 258 17.99 -1.69 31.92
C LEU A 258 19.13 -2.72 31.89
N GLU A 259 20.38 -2.26 31.98
CA GLU A 259 21.56 -3.15 32.03
C GLU A 259 21.50 -4.10 33.25
N LYS A 260 21.10 -3.58 34.42
CA LYS A 260 20.93 -4.43 35.61
C LYS A 260 19.82 -5.44 35.45
N LEU A 261 18.69 -5.00 34.89
CA LEU A 261 17.55 -5.90 34.63
C LEU A 261 17.93 -7.00 33.61
N GLU A 262 18.68 -6.66 32.59
CA GLU A 262 19.16 -7.62 31.57
C GLU A 262 20.06 -8.69 32.22
N ILE A 263 20.99 -8.29 33.10
CA ILE A 263 21.84 -9.23 33.84
C ILE A 263 20.96 -10.19 34.67
N LEU A 264 20.02 -9.64 35.46
CA LEU A 264 19.15 -10.44 36.34
C LEU A 264 18.30 -11.44 35.56
N VAL A 265 17.71 -10.99 34.42
CA VAL A 265 16.87 -11.86 33.56
C VAL A 265 17.70 -12.94 32.89
N ASN A 266 18.97 -12.67 32.55
CA ASN A 266 19.86 -13.67 31.98
C ASN A 266 20.31 -14.72 32.99
N LEU A 267 20.35 -14.37 34.30
CA LEU A 267 20.67 -15.34 35.38
C LEU A 267 19.51 -16.28 35.72
N GLU A 268 18.28 -15.92 35.36
CA GLU A 268 17.09 -16.79 35.55
C GLU A 268 16.96 -17.95 34.54
N GLY A 269 17.62 -17.89 33.42
CA GLY A 269 17.53 -18.87 32.32
C GLY A 269 18.81 -19.49 31.98
#